data_d6862a4d9f8a8ee522ed5eacafc3e71c
#
_entry.id   d6862a4d9f8a8ee522ed5eacafc3e71c
#
_cell.length_a   1.000
_cell.length_b   1.000
_cell.length_c   1.000
_cell.angle_alpha   90.00
_cell.angle_beta   90.00
_cell.angle_gamma   90.00
#
_symmetry.space_group_name_H-M   'P 1'
#
loop_
_entity.id
_entity.type
_entity.pdbx_description
1 polymer ?
#
loop_
_entity_poly.entity_id
_entity_poly.type
_entity_poly.pdbx_seq_one_letter_code
_entity_poly.pdbx_strand_id
1 'polypeptide(L)'
;MVYQIEITPTALEALDAITDRRTRSAIIRRIDALVEEPEKLGKPLRGWLSGFLSIRVVGQRYRVVYRVDDKKEQVIVYMVGIRREGSRRDVYALVERLVQRGLI
;
A
#
# COMPACT_ATOMS: atom_id res chain seq x y z
N MET A 1 3.65 17.88 10.66
CA MET A 1 4.14 17.82 9.27
C MET A 1 3.20 16.97 8.45
N VAL A 2 2.76 17.49 7.32
CA VAL A 2 1.77 16.82 6.48
C VAL A 2 2.44 16.33 5.20
N TYR A 3 2.36 15.03 4.97
CA TYR A 3 2.90 14.43 3.76
C TYR A 3 1.86 14.51 2.64
N GLN A 4 2.36 14.58 1.41
CA GLN A 4 1.51 14.46 0.23
C GLN A 4 1.41 13.00 -0.16
N ILE A 5 0.23 12.59 -0.60
CA ILE A 5 -0.04 11.20 -0.99
C ILE A 5 -0.06 11.10 -2.50
N GLU A 6 0.74 10.18 -3.01
CA GLU A 6 0.72 9.80 -4.42
C GLU A 6 0.29 8.34 -4.50
N ILE A 7 -0.64 8.05 -5.38
CA ILE A 7 -1.07 6.68 -5.65
C ILE A 7 -0.61 6.34 -7.06
N THR A 8 0.22 5.31 -7.20
CA THR A 8 0.71 4.90 -8.51
C THR A 8 -0.44 4.43 -9.40
N PRO A 9 -0.30 4.48 -10.73
CA PRO A 9 -1.34 3.96 -11.63
C PRO A 9 -1.71 2.51 -11.34
N THR A 10 -0.73 1.67 -11.03
CA THR A 10 -0.97 0.27 -10.69
C THR A 10 -1.80 0.13 -9.41
N ALA A 11 -1.47 0.90 -8.39
CA ALA A 11 -2.24 0.90 -7.13
C ALA A 11 -3.65 1.45 -7.34
N LEU A 12 -3.79 2.48 -8.16
CA LEU A 12 -5.09 3.05 -8.46
C LEU A 12 -5.99 2.06 -9.19
N GLU A 13 -5.44 1.33 -10.17
CA GLU A 13 -6.18 0.26 -10.84
C GLU A 13 -6.64 -0.82 -9.86
N ALA A 14 -5.74 -1.23 -8.95
CA ALA A 14 -6.08 -2.23 -7.95
C ALA A 14 -7.20 -1.74 -7.02
N LEU A 15 -7.17 -0.46 -6.65
CA LEU A 15 -8.20 0.15 -5.82
C LEU A 15 -9.54 0.20 -6.55
N ASP A 16 -9.52 0.61 -7.82
CA ASP A 16 -10.72 0.71 -8.64
C ASP A 16 -11.35 -0.66 -8.93
N ALA A 17 -10.55 -1.72 -8.91
CA ALA A 17 -11.05 -3.07 -9.12
C ALA A 17 -11.84 -3.61 -7.93
N ILE A 18 -11.76 -2.95 -6.77
CA ILE A 18 -12.54 -3.32 -5.60
C ILE A 18 -13.95 -2.78 -5.78
N THR A 19 -14.90 -3.68 -6.03
CA THR A 19 -16.28 -3.30 -6.36
C THR A 19 -17.13 -2.94 -5.15
N ASP A 20 -16.80 -3.48 -3.98
CA ASP A 20 -17.52 -3.14 -2.75
C ASP A 20 -17.17 -1.72 -2.31
N ARG A 21 -18.17 -0.84 -2.34
CA ARG A 21 -18.00 0.57 -2.01
C ARG A 21 -17.52 0.83 -0.59
N ARG A 22 -18.03 0.04 0.38
CA ARG A 22 -17.64 0.21 1.78
C ARG A 22 -16.16 -0.13 1.98
N THR A 23 -15.73 -1.24 1.37
CA THR A 23 -14.34 -1.67 1.42
C THR A 23 -13.45 -0.62 0.79
N ARG A 24 -13.78 -0.16 -0.42
CA ARG A 24 -13.00 0.84 -1.12
C ARG A 24 -12.91 2.15 -0.33
N SER A 25 -14.03 2.62 0.23
CA SER A 25 -14.04 3.84 1.05
C SER A 25 -13.20 3.70 2.30
N ALA A 26 -13.25 2.55 2.95
CA ALA A 26 -12.44 2.29 4.15
C ALA A 26 -10.95 2.34 3.81
N ILE A 27 -10.56 1.78 2.66
CA ILE A 27 -9.17 1.79 2.21
C ILE A 27 -8.73 3.23 1.91
N ILE A 28 -9.56 4.01 1.22
CA ILE A 28 -9.25 5.40 0.91
C ILE A 28 -9.04 6.21 2.20
N ARG A 29 -9.90 6.02 3.20
CA ARG A 29 -9.73 6.72 4.48
C ARG A 29 -8.42 6.36 5.17
N ARG A 30 -8.00 5.09 5.09
CA ARG A 30 -6.73 4.66 5.68
C ARG A 30 -5.55 5.27 4.92
N ILE A 31 -5.64 5.36 3.60
CA ILE A 31 -4.62 6.03 2.80
C ILE A 31 -4.54 7.50 3.17
N ASP A 32 -5.68 8.18 3.28
CA ASP A 32 -5.72 9.60 3.64
C ASP A 32 -5.10 9.85 5.01
N ALA A 33 -5.23 8.91 5.94
CA ALA A 33 -4.65 9.02 7.27
C ALA A 33 -3.11 9.00 7.25
N LEU A 34 -2.50 8.55 6.16
CA LEU A 34 -1.05 8.49 6.03
C LEU A 34 -0.40 9.88 5.87
N VAL A 35 -1.18 10.94 5.75
CA VAL A 35 -0.63 12.31 5.67
C VAL A 35 0.09 12.71 6.95
N GLU A 36 -0.23 12.07 8.07
CA GLU A 36 0.44 12.34 9.35
C GLU A 36 1.13 11.08 9.85
N GLU A 37 2.39 11.20 10.17
CA GLU A 37 3.22 10.13 10.74
C GLU A 37 3.14 8.79 9.98
N PRO A 38 3.30 8.79 8.64
CA PRO A 38 3.13 7.57 7.86
C PRO A 38 4.11 6.45 8.25
N GLU A 39 5.27 6.81 8.78
CA GLU A 39 6.26 5.81 9.20
C GLU A 39 5.84 5.05 10.45
N LYS A 40 5.03 5.66 11.30
CA LYS A 40 4.56 5.04 12.53
C LYS A 40 3.31 4.20 12.33
N LEU A 41 2.49 4.57 11.35
CA LEU A 41 1.21 3.89 11.10
C LEU A 41 1.37 2.52 10.47
N GLY A 42 2.39 2.36 9.63
CA GLY A 42 2.62 1.12 8.93
C GLY A 42 3.68 0.24 9.57
N LYS A 43 3.67 -1.02 9.17
CA LYS A 43 4.65 -2.00 9.62
C LYS A 43 5.70 -2.20 8.52
N PRO A 44 7.01 -2.10 8.85
CA PRO A 44 8.06 -2.33 7.86
C PRO A 44 8.04 -3.77 7.35
N LEU A 45 8.21 -3.92 6.06
CA LEU A 45 8.31 -5.23 5.42
C LEU A 45 9.78 -5.64 5.29
N ARG A 46 10.03 -6.92 4.98
CA ARG A 46 11.36 -7.51 4.96
C ARG A 46 11.65 -8.19 3.62
N GLY A 47 12.90 -8.66 3.46
CA GLY A 47 13.32 -9.39 2.28
C GLY A 47 13.24 -8.53 1.02
N TRP A 48 12.62 -9.05 -0.01
CA TRP A 48 12.42 -8.34 -1.27
C TRP A 48 11.65 -7.03 -1.11
N LEU A 49 10.86 -6.93 -0.03
CA LEU A 49 10.02 -5.76 0.25
C LEU A 49 10.63 -4.82 1.29
N SER A 50 11.91 -4.97 1.58
CA SER A 50 12.61 -4.07 2.47
C SER A 50 12.51 -2.62 1.97
N GLY A 51 12.18 -1.69 2.86
CA GLY A 51 11.95 -0.30 2.51
C GLY A 51 10.49 0.05 2.29
N PHE A 52 9.64 -0.96 2.14
CA PHE A 52 8.18 -0.74 2.06
C PHE A 52 7.55 -0.88 3.43
N LEU A 53 6.40 -0.22 3.57
CA LEU A 53 5.56 -0.29 4.75
C LEU A 53 4.18 -0.81 4.34
N SER A 54 3.48 -1.42 5.28
CA SER A 54 2.14 -1.95 5.03
C SER A 54 1.21 -1.58 6.16
N ILE A 55 0.00 -1.16 5.83
CA ILE A 55 -1.08 -0.99 6.80
C ILE A 55 -2.21 -1.97 6.51
N ARG A 56 -2.89 -2.40 7.57
CA ARG A 56 -4.03 -3.31 7.48
C ARG A 56 -5.31 -2.51 7.39
N VAL A 57 -6.24 -2.99 6.58
CA VAL A 57 -7.54 -2.35 6.41
C VAL A 57 -8.62 -3.43 6.34
N VAL A 58 -9.83 -3.08 6.75
CA VAL A 58 -11.03 -3.93 6.65
C VAL A 58 -10.80 -5.30 7.29
N GLY A 59 -10.80 -5.32 8.63
CA GLY A 59 -10.66 -6.56 9.39
C GLY A 59 -9.37 -7.32 9.10
N GLN A 60 -8.30 -6.61 8.78
CA GLN A 60 -6.99 -7.17 8.47
C GLN A 60 -6.91 -7.94 7.15
N ARG A 61 -7.97 -7.91 6.36
CA ARG A 61 -8.03 -8.65 5.11
C ARG A 61 -7.26 -7.96 3.99
N TYR A 62 -7.36 -6.64 3.92
CA TYR A 62 -6.67 -5.83 2.90
C TYR A 62 -5.39 -5.22 3.46
N ARG A 63 -4.46 -4.94 2.55
CA ARG A 63 -3.22 -4.23 2.87
C ARG A 63 -3.01 -3.10 1.89
N VAL A 64 -2.46 -2.00 2.37
CA VAL A 64 -1.93 -0.93 1.53
C VAL A 64 -0.42 -0.94 1.70
N VAL A 65 0.30 -1.08 0.60
CA VAL A 65 1.77 -1.12 0.60
C VAL A 65 2.29 0.19 0.05
N TYR A 66 3.18 0.85 0.81
CA TYR A 66 3.64 2.18 0.47
C TYR A 66 5.09 2.39 0.90
N ARG A 67 5.67 3.47 0.42
CA ARG A 67 6.95 3.99 0.88
C ARG A 67 6.80 5.43 1.31
N VAL A 68 7.72 5.88 2.15
CA VAL A 68 7.78 7.27 2.60
C VAL A 68 9.08 7.88 2.09
N ASP A 69 8.96 9.02 1.41
CA ASP A 69 10.11 9.83 1.01
C ASP A 69 10.13 11.04 1.93
N ASP A 70 10.98 10.99 2.94
CA ASP A 70 11.07 12.05 3.96
C ASP A 70 11.57 13.38 3.38
N LYS A 71 12.45 13.32 2.39
CA LYS A 71 13.02 14.53 1.80
C LYS A 71 11.96 15.32 1.04
N LYS A 72 11.08 14.59 0.35
CA LYS A 72 9.99 15.20 -0.42
C LYS A 72 8.70 15.32 0.38
N GLU A 73 8.68 14.79 1.61
CA GLU A 73 7.50 14.73 2.44
C GLU A 73 6.33 14.10 1.67
N GLN A 74 6.59 12.94 1.11
CA GLN A 74 5.68 12.25 0.21
C GLN A 74 5.49 10.80 0.63
N VAL A 75 4.24 10.35 0.56
CA VAL A 75 3.87 8.94 0.70
C VAL A 75 3.49 8.43 -0.68
N ILE A 76 4.10 7.34 -1.10
CA ILE A 76 3.80 6.73 -2.40
C ILE A 76 3.17 5.38 -2.17
N VAL A 77 1.91 5.24 -2.57
CA VAL A 77 1.16 3.97 -2.46
C VAL A 77 1.43 3.15 -3.73
N TYR A 78 2.02 1.98 -3.56
CA TYR A 78 2.41 1.12 -4.67
C TYR A 78 1.43 0.00 -4.97
N MET A 79 0.70 -0.47 -3.95
CA MET A 79 -0.27 -1.54 -4.16
C MET A 79 -1.34 -1.52 -3.08
N VAL A 80 -2.53 -1.94 -3.48
CA VAL A 80 -3.66 -2.19 -2.60
C VAL A 80 -4.19 -3.57 -2.96
N GLY A 81 -4.42 -4.43 -1.98
CA GLY A 81 -4.94 -5.75 -2.29
C GLY A 81 -5.18 -6.60 -1.07
N ILE A 82 -5.64 -7.81 -1.33
CA ILE A 82 -5.98 -8.80 -0.29
C ILE A 82 -4.72 -9.52 0.16
N ARG A 83 -4.61 -9.69 1.47
CA ARG A 83 -3.57 -10.56 2.04
C ARG A 83 -4.05 -12.01 1.92
N ARG A 84 -3.42 -12.72 1.02
CA ARG A 84 -3.76 -14.11 0.73
C ARG A 84 -2.47 -14.92 0.65
N GLU A 85 -1.96 -15.28 1.81
CA GLU A 85 -0.67 -15.95 1.95
C GLU A 85 -0.59 -17.21 1.11
N GLY A 86 0.50 -17.36 0.36
CA GLY A 86 0.72 -18.48 -0.54
C GLY A 86 0.08 -18.35 -1.91
N SER A 87 -0.74 -17.34 -2.14
CA SER A 87 -1.37 -17.09 -3.44
C SER A 87 -0.50 -16.17 -4.31
N ARG A 88 -0.51 -16.40 -5.61
CA ARG A 88 0.15 -15.50 -6.55
C ARG A 88 -0.52 -14.12 -6.60
N ARG A 89 -1.76 -14.03 -6.15
CA ARG A 89 -2.54 -12.80 -6.11
C ARG A 89 -2.45 -12.09 -4.78
N ASP A 90 -1.71 -12.65 -3.84
CA ASP A 90 -1.46 -12.00 -2.56
C ASP A 90 -0.83 -10.63 -2.80
N VAL A 91 -1.25 -9.63 -2.04
CA VAL A 91 -0.79 -8.24 -2.21
C VAL A 91 0.74 -8.15 -2.15
N TYR A 92 1.38 -8.87 -1.24
CA TYR A 92 2.84 -8.83 -1.12
C TYR A 92 3.52 -9.54 -2.28
N ALA A 93 2.93 -10.64 -2.77
CA ALA A 93 3.46 -11.33 -3.95
C ALA A 93 3.40 -10.44 -5.19
N LEU A 94 2.34 -9.64 -5.33
CA LEU A 94 2.23 -8.69 -6.44
C LEU A 94 3.32 -7.63 -6.38
N VAL A 95 3.55 -7.05 -5.21
CA VAL A 95 4.61 -6.03 -5.04
C VAL A 95 5.99 -6.64 -5.29
N GLU A 96 6.22 -7.84 -4.77
CA GLU A 96 7.49 -8.53 -4.95
C GLU A 96 7.82 -8.73 -6.43
N ARG A 97 6.83 -9.11 -7.24
CA ARG A 97 7.04 -9.25 -8.68
C ARG A 97 7.39 -7.91 -9.35
N LEU A 98 6.76 -6.83 -8.91
CA LEU A 98 7.08 -5.50 -9.44
C LEU A 98 8.54 -5.11 -9.11
N VAL A 99 8.96 -5.38 -7.88
CA VAL A 99 10.34 -5.12 -7.44
C VAL A 99 11.33 -5.97 -8.25
N GLN A 100 11.05 -7.26 -8.40
CA GLN A 100 11.93 -8.19 -9.13
C GLN A 100 12.07 -7.81 -10.59
N ARG A 101 11.05 -7.20 -11.19
CA ARG A 101 11.07 -6.73 -12.57
C ARG A 101 11.63 -5.33 -12.72
N GLY A 102 12.03 -4.70 -11.64
CA GLY A 102 12.57 -3.34 -11.67
C GLY A 102 11.55 -2.27 -12.00
N LEU A 103 10.25 -2.53 -11.75
CA LEU A 103 9.18 -1.58 -12.05
C LEU A 103 8.92 -0.61 -10.91
N ILE A 104 9.40 -0.94 -9.75
CA ILE A 104 9.31 -0.05 -8.58
C ILE A 104 10.55 -0.18 -7.71
#